data_c5f5829bcf99d48a2858796a0be3ae0d
#
_entry.id   c5f5829bcf99d48a2858796a0be3ae0d
#
_cell.length_a   1.000
_cell.length_b   1.000
_cell.length_c   1.000
_cell.angle_alpha   90.00
_cell.angle_beta   90.00
_cell.angle_gamma   90.00
#
_symmetry.space_group_name_H-M   'P 1'
#
loop_
_entity.id
_entity.type
_entity.pdbx_description
1 polymer ?
#
loop_
_entity_poly.entity_id
_entity_poly.type
_entity_poly.pdbx_seq_one_letter_code
_entity_poly.pdbx_strand_id
1 'polypeptide(L)'
;GLDTAYTDFAYYFGGTFENSHNLPEWENLNGVCGIKIFMGASTGNLLSATDEEVEAVVANGRRVIAVHAEDEFLMNENKTTILGDSNDVAMHCKWRDVNSSLNATKRVVGLAKKHNRHVHVLHITTADEMHFLRQNKDTATVEVLPNHLTMHAPDCYAKLGTLAQQNPPIREKHHQDELWRAVNDGTVDIVASDHAPHTLEEKSGIYPNTPSGTPGVQTLLPIMLNHASEGKLSYERLVDLMAYGPIKVHKIKNKCSIIKDYDADFTIVDPNLTHTITNAEQASKSAWTPYDGKTVKGMPVMTIIRGNIVMRDGELLD
;
A
#
# COMPACT_ATOMS: atom_id res chain seq x y z
N GLY A 1 15.04 -11.79 -11.15
CA GLY A 1 15.12 -10.61 -10.26
C GLY A 1 16.52 -10.36 -9.75
N LEU A 2 17.29 -11.39 -9.37
CA LEU A 2 18.65 -11.21 -8.79
C LEU A 2 19.62 -10.54 -9.77
N ASP A 3 19.48 -10.78 -11.06
CA ASP A 3 20.38 -10.25 -12.09
C ASP A 3 19.95 -8.88 -12.65
N THR A 4 18.81 -8.35 -12.22
CA THR A 4 18.22 -7.14 -12.83
C THR A 4 17.69 -6.12 -11.81
N ALA A 5 17.65 -6.46 -10.52
CA ALA A 5 17.17 -5.57 -9.48
C ALA A 5 18.31 -4.73 -8.91
N TYR A 6 18.13 -3.42 -8.90
CA TYR A 6 19.04 -2.46 -8.27
C TYR A 6 18.83 -2.33 -6.76
N THR A 7 17.81 -2.99 -6.21
CA THR A 7 17.50 -2.96 -4.77
C THR A 7 17.31 -4.36 -4.23
N ASP A 8 17.38 -4.50 -2.91
CA ASP A 8 16.95 -5.74 -2.25
C ASP A 8 15.44 -5.90 -2.38
N PHE A 9 14.98 -7.13 -2.47
CA PHE A 9 13.56 -7.46 -2.58
C PHE A 9 13.23 -8.77 -1.87
N ALA A 10 11.96 -8.92 -1.53
CA ALA A 10 11.40 -10.17 -1.02
C ALA A 10 9.93 -10.28 -1.45
N TYR A 11 9.37 -11.48 -1.37
CA TYR A 11 8.01 -11.76 -1.81
C TYR A 11 7.12 -12.18 -0.65
N TYR A 12 5.84 -11.86 -0.74
CA TYR A 12 4.81 -12.51 0.05
C TYR A 12 4.40 -13.83 -0.60
N PHE A 13 4.14 -14.83 0.21
CA PHE A 13 3.48 -16.04 -0.24
C PHE A 13 1.96 -15.83 -0.16
N GLY A 14 1.23 -16.14 -1.23
CA GLY A 14 -0.24 -16.06 -1.22
C GLY A 14 -0.83 -17.15 -0.33
N GLY A 15 -1.52 -16.76 0.73
CA GLY A 15 -2.20 -17.67 1.66
C GLY A 15 -3.65 -17.90 1.23
N THR A 16 -4.03 -19.16 1.04
CA THR A 16 -5.40 -19.61 0.77
C THR A 16 -5.77 -20.77 1.69
N PHE A 17 -7.05 -21.12 1.74
CA PHE A 17 -7.52 -22.29 2.50
C PHE A 17 -6.76 -23.56 2.11
N GLU A 18 -6.63 -23.80 0.80
CA GLU A 18 -6.04 -25.02 0.24
C GLU A 18 -4.57 -25.20 0.61
N ASN A 19 -3.81 -24.08 0.70
CA ASN A 19 -2.37 -24.14 0.96
C ASN A 19 -1.98 -23.80 2.39
N SER A 20 -2.94 -23.49 3.26
CA SER A 20 -2.70 -23.02 4.63
C SER A 20 -1.82 -23.95 5.45
N HIS A 21 -1.95 -25.26 5.27
CA HIS A 21 -1.18 -26.27 5.98
C HIS A 21 0.31 -26.29 5.62
N ASN A 22 0.69 -25.76 4.44
CA ASN A 22 2.06 -25.67 3.99
C ASN A 22 2.77 -24.38 4.43
N LEU A 23 2.03 -23.36 4.87
CA LEU A 23 2.57 -22.04 5.21
C LEU A 23 3.69 -22.09 6.27
N PRO A 24 3.63 -22.96 7.33
CA PRO A 24 4.72 -23.05 8.31
C PRO A 24 6.08 -23.44 7.70
N GLU A 25 6.07 -24.20 6.61
CA GLU A 25 7.28 -24.56 5.85
C GLU A 25 7.65 -23.47 4.86
N TRP A 26 6.71 -23.05 4.02
CA TRP A 26 6.95 -22.14 2.90
C TRP A 26 7.35 -20.73 3.32
N GLU A 27 6.85 -20.24 4.44
CA GLU A 27 7.25 -18.92 4.96
C GLU A 27 8.75 -18.84 5.32
N ASN A 28 9.44 -19.98 5.44
CA ASN A 28 10.86 -20.05 5.73
C ASN A 28 11.74 -20.17 4.48
N LEU A 29 11.15 -20.24 3.30
CA LEU A 29 11.90 -20.21 2.04
C LEU A 29 12.66 -18.89 1.88
N ASN A 30 13.84 -18.96 1.26
CA ASN A 30 14.64 -17.78 0.97
C ASN A 30 13.86 -16.80 0.10
N GLY A 31 13.88 -15.52 0.46
CA GLY A 31 13.19 -14.47 -0.27
C GLY A 31 11.70 -14.30 0.08
N VAL A 32 11.19 -15.06 1.06
CA VAL A 32 9.81 -14.87 1.58
C VAL A 32 9.84 -13.93 2.78
N CYS A 33 9.09 -12.82 2.73
CA CYS A 33 9.00 -11.85 3.82
C CYS A 33 7.74 -12.03 4.69
N GLY A 34 6.72 -12.71 4.19
CA GLY A 34 5.45 -12.91 4.90
C GLY A 34 4.41 -13.63 4.05
N ILE A 35 3.19 -13.66 4.56
CA ILE A 35 2.02 -14.24 3.90
C ILE A 35 1.09 -13.11 3.44
N LYS A 36 0.46 -13.24 2.28
CA LYS A 36 -0.56 -12.30 1.78
C LYS A 36 -1.93 -12.96 1.73
N ILE A 37 -2.96 -12.29 2.28
CA ILE A 37 -4.37 -12.67 2.18
C ILE A 37 -5.14 -11.59 1.42
N PHE A 38 -6.09 -12.01 0.58
CA PHE A 38 -7.13 -11.17 0.00
C PHE A 38 -8.50 -11.60 0.54
N MET A 39 -9.16 -10.75 1.32
CA MET A 39 -10.50 -11.00 1.85
C MET A 39 -11.61 -10.56 0.90
N GLY A 40 -11.28 -9.76 -0.10
CA GLY A 40 -12.14 -9.31 -1.17
C GLY A 40 -11.44 -9.35 -2.52
N ALA A 41 -12.20 -9.52 -3.59
CA ALA A 41 -11.68 -9.54 -4.95
C ALA A 41 -11.01 -8.20 -5.30
N SER A 42 -9.74 -8.27 -5.69
CA SER A 42 -8.97 -7.13 -6.17
C SER A 42 -8.31 -7.51 -7.49
N THR A 43 -7.08 -8.00 -7.48
CA THR A 43 -6.37 -8.47 -8.67
C THR A 43 -6.01 -9.96 -8.50
N GLY A 44 -6.30 -10.78 -9.51
CA GLY A 44 -6.03 -12.21 -9.49
C GLY A 44 -7.14 -13.03 -8.80
N ASN A 45 -6.83 -14.29 -8.48
CA ASN A 45 -7.79 -15.30 -7.99
C ASN A 45 -7.43 -15.86 -6.60
N LEU A 46 -6.57 -15.18 -5.84
CA LEU A 46 -6.18 -15.56 -4.47
C LEU A 46 -7.17 -14.95 -3.46
N LEU A 47 -8.37 -15.52 -3.36
CA LEU A 47 -9.44 -15.02 -2.48
C LEU A 47 -9.61 -15.96 -1.28
N SER A 48 -9.72 -15.37 -0.09
CA SER A 48 -10.15 -16.00 1.17
C SER A 48 -11.26 -15.14 1.77
N ALA A 49 -12.50 -15.38 1.38
CA ALA A 49 -13.63 -14.50 1.69
C ALA A 49 -14.32 -14.85 3.03
N THR A 50 -14.40 -16.12 3.36
CA THR A 50 -15.07 -16.60 4.58
C THR A 50 -14.14 -16.55 5.80
N ASP A 51 -14.73 -16.52 7.00
CA ASP A 51 -13.95 -16.57 8.23
C ASP A 51 -13.16 -17.88 8.35
N GLU A 52 -13.69 -19.00 7.88
CA GLU A 52 -13.03 -20.29 7.87
C GLU A 52 -11.75 -20.26 7.01
N GLU A 53 -11.83 -19.68 5.80
CA GLU A 53 -10.69 -19.56 4.89
C GLU A 53 -9.60 -18.64 5.46
N VAL A 54 -9.99 -17.48 5.99
CA VAL A 54 -9.06 -16.53 6.62
C VAL A 54 -8.44 -17.14 7.87
N GLU A 55 -9.24 -17.80 8.72
CA GLU A 55 -8.78 -18.45 9.95
C GLU A 55 -7.77 -19.55 9.65
N ALA A 56 -7.98 -20.36 8.61
CA ALA A 56 -7.05 -21.40 8.21
C ALA A 56 -5.65 -20.84 7.90
N VAL A 57 -5.57 -19.67 7.26
CA VAL A 57 -4.28 -19.00 7.01
C VAL A 57 -3.73 -18.37 8.29
N VAL A 58 -4.56 -17.66 9.06
CA VAL A 58 -4.13 -16.96 10.28
C VAL A 58 -3.62 -17.94 11.35
N ALA A 59 -4.22 -19.11 11.45
CA ALA A 59 -3.82 -20.15 12.43
C ALA A 59 -2.45 -20.77 12.12
N ASN A 60 -1.94 -20.64 10.88
CA ASN A 60 -0.72 -21.29 10.42
C ASN A 60 0.45 -20.32 10.24
N GLY A 61 1.68 -20.80 10.45
CA GLY A 61 2.92 -20.03 10.31
C GLY A 61 3.18 -19.04 11.45
N ARG A 62 4.21 -18.19 11.31
CA ARG A 62 4.67 -17.22 12.32
C ARG A 62 5.09 -15.86 11.75
N ARG A 63 5.30 -15.76 10.43
CA ARG A 63 5.65 -14.48 9.80
C ARG A 63 4.46 -13.54 9.76
N VAL A 64 4.70 -12.27 9.42
CA VAL A 64 3.66 -11.28 9.23
C VAL A 64 2.66 -11.73 8.17
N ILE A 65 1.38 -11.48 8.42
CA ILE A 65 0.30 -11.70 7.46
C ILE A 65 -0.17 -10.33 6.98
N ALA A 66 0.10 -10.01 5.71
CA ALA A 66 -0.37 -8.81 5.05
C ALA A 66 -1.76 -9.04 4.45
N VAL A 67 -2.71 -8.16 4.72
CA VAL A 67 -4.12 -8.40 4.40
C VAL A 67 -4.71 -7.27 3.58
N HIS A 68 -5.24 -7.60 2.40
CA HIS A 68 -6.19 -6.74 1.70
C HIS A 68 -7.58 -7.00 2.30
N ALA A 69 -8.08 -6.05 3.08
CA ALA A 69 -9.27 -6.20 3.90
C ALA A 69 -10.47 -5.44 3.31
N GLU A 70 -11.19 -6.07 2.38
CA GLU A 70 -12.50 -5.64 1.91
C GLU A 70 -13.44 -6.87 1.95
N ASP A 71 -14.67 -6.69 2.42
CA ASP A 71 -15.64 -7.78 2.59
C ASP A 71 -16.29 -8.15 1.26
N GLU A 72 -15.95 -9.33 0.73
CA GLU A 72 -16.41 -9.82 -0.57
C GLU A 72 -17.94 -9.90 -0.64
N PHE A 73 -18.59 -10.31 0.44
CA PHE A 73 -20.04 -10.48 0.45
C PHE A 73 -20.77 -9.14 0.38
N LEU A 74 -20.34 -8.17 1.20
CA LEU A 74 -20.89 -6.80 1.14
C LEU A 74 -20.60 -6.12 -0.20
N MET A 75 -19.40 -6.30 -0.75
CA MET A 75 -19.06 -5.74 -2.06
C MET A 75 -19.96 -6.33 -3.16
N ASN A 76 -20.23 -7.62 -3.17
CA ASN A 76 -21.10 -8.25 -4.16
C ASN A 76 -22.56 -7.80 -4.03
N GLU A 77 -23.06 -7.63 -2.80
CA GLU A 77 -24.37 -7.04 -2.54
C GLU A 77 -24.43 -5.60 -3.04
N ASN A 78 -23.47 -4.77 -2.68
CA ASN A 78 -23.38 -3.37 -3.09
C ASN A 78 -23.18 -3.20 -4.59
N LYS A 79 -22.48 -4.12 -5.24
CA LYS A 79 -22.32 -4.12 -6.70
C LYS A 79 -23.68 -4.24 -7.39
N THR A 80 -24.55 -5.04 -6.82
CA THR A 80 -25.92 -5.21 -7.37
C THR A 80 -26.83 -4.05 -6.99
N THR A 81 -26.81 -3.62 -5.73
CA THR A 81 -27.79 -2.68 -5.18
C THR A 81 -27.42 -1.21 -5.35
N ILE A 82 -26.12 -0.89 -5.35
CA ILE A 82 -25.59 0.48 -5.39
C ILE A 82 -25.01 0.82 -6.76
N LEU A 83 -24.14 -0.05 -7.32
CA LEU A 83 -23.54 0.21 -8.62
C LEU A 83 -24.55 -0.03 -9.75
N GLY A 84 -25.24 -1.19 -9.75
CA GLY A 84 -26.16 -1.57 -10.84
C GLY A 84 -25.49 -1.50 -12.21
N ASP A 85 -26.15 -0.85 -13.16
CA ASP A 85 -25.66 -0.64 -14.53
C ASP A 85 -24.86 0.67 -14.71
N SER A 86 -24.46 1.33 -13.61
CA SER A 86 -23.70 2.60 -13.68
C SER A 86 -22.30 2.39 -14.26
N ASN A 87 -21.93 3.25 -15.18
CA ASN A 87 -20.58 3.35 -15.73
C ASN A 87 -19.79 4.56 -15.19
N ASP A 88 -20.33 5.24 -14.18
CA ASP A 88 -19.64 6.35 -13.51
C ASP A 88 -18.61 5.83 -12.52
N VAL A 89 -17.34 6.13 -12.77
CA VAL A 89 -16.24 5.74 -11.90
C VAL A 89 -16.33 6.34 -10.49
N ALA A 90 -17.05 7.44 -10.29
CA ALA A 90 -17.30 8.01 -8.95
C ALA A 90 -18.12 7.06 -8.06
N MET A 91 -18.81 6.08 -8.64
CA MET A 91 -19.50 5.03 -7.89
C MET A 91 -18.54 4.02 -7.25
N HIS A 92 -17.24 4.04 -7.63
CA HIS A 92 -16.26 3.06 -7.13
C HIS A 92 -16.16 3.07 -5.60
N CYS A 93 -16.08 4.26 -4.98
CA CYS A 93 -16.04 4.38 -3.52
C CYS A 93 -17.39 4.17 -2.83
N LYS A 94 -18.48 4.03 -3.59
CA LYS A 94 -19.83 3.83 -3.03
C LYS A 94 -20.18 2.35 -2.89
N TRP A 95 -19.88 1.52 -3.89
CA TRP A 95 -20.16 0.09 -3.79
C TRP A 95 -19.05 -0.70 -3.07
N ARG A 96 -17.80 -0.26 -3.20
CA ARG A 96 -16.70 -0.71 -2.31
C ARG A 96 -16.68 0.21 -1.08
N ASP A 97 -17.70 0.16 -0.27
CA ASP A 97 -18.02 1.16 0.74
C ASP A 97 -17.15 1.07 2.01
N VAL A 98 -17.37 2.00 2.92
CA VAL A 98 -16.67 2.05 4.22
C VAL A 98 -16.95 0.80 5.06
N ASN A 99 -18.19 0.27 5.00
CA ASN A 99 -18.55 -0.92 5.78
C ASN A 99 -17.86 -2.17 5.27
N SER A 100 -17.66 -2.30 3.94
CA SER A 100 -16.91 -3.40 3.36
C SER A 100 -15.47 -3.46 3.88
N SER A 101 -14.79 -2.31 3.97
CA SER A 101 -13.43 -2.22 4.53
C SER A 101 -13.42 -2.46 6.03
N LEU A 102 -14.26 -1.77 6.80
CA LEU A 102 -14.30 -1.87 8.27
C LEU A 102 -14.66 -3.29 8.74
N ASN A 103 -15.63 -3.93 8.08
CA ASN A 103 -16.06 -5.27 8.46
C ASN A 103 -14.95 -6.31 8.28
N ALA A 104 -14.30 -6.32 7.11
CA ALA A 104 -13.16 -7.19 6.84
C ALA A 104 -11.99 -6.95 7.81
N THR A 105 -11.66 -5.68 8.09
CA THR A 105 -10.62 -5.31 9.06
C THR A 105 -10.95 -5.84 10.46
N LYS A 106 -12.19 -5.68 10.93
CA LYS A 106 -12.63 -6.22 12.23
C LYS A 106 -12.55 -7.75 12.28
N ARG A 107 -12.98 -8.42 11.21
CA ARG A 107 -12.96 -9.90 11.11
C ARG A 107 -11.52 -10.41 11.21
N VAL A 108 -10.60 -9.92 10.39
CA VAL A 108 -9.22 -10.42 10.40
C VAL A 108 -8.49 -10.12 11.71
N VAL A 109 -8.69 -8.94 12.31
CA VAL A 109 -8.09 -8.61 13.63
C VAL A 109 -8.66 -9.49 14.73
N GLY A 110 -9.96 -9.80 14.70
CA GLY A 110 -10.60 -10.74 15.63
C GLY A 110 -9.99 -12.14 15.53
N LEU A 111 -9.83 -12.66 14.33
CA LEU A 111 -9.19 -13.95 14.07
C LEU A 111 -7.71 -13.95 14.49
N ALA A 112 -6.98 -12.87 14.21
CA ALA A 112 -5.59 -12.72 14.64
C ALA A 112 -5.46 -12.76 16.17
N LYS A 113 -6.34 -12.08 16.92
CA LYS A 113 -6.39 -12.16 18.38
C LYS A 113 -6.65 -13.57 18.88
N LYS A 114 -7.63 -14.26 18.29
CA LYS A 114 -7.98 -15.65 18.64
C LYS A 114 -6.77 -16.59 18.56
N HIS A 115 -5.89 -16.39 17.56
CA HIS A 115 -4.72 -17.23 17.31
C HIS A 115 -3.41 -16.63 17.84
N ASN A 116 -3.47 -15.54 18.62
CA ASN A 116 -2.27 -14.81 19.08
C ASN A 116 -1.30 -14.50 17.95
N ARG A 117 -1.85 -14.03 16.81
CA ARG A 117 -1.10 -13.63 15.62
C ARG A 117 -1.11 -12.13 15.48
N HIS A 118 -0.13 -11.62 14.74
CA HIS A 118 -0.05 -10.22 14.35
C HIS A 118 -0.31 -10.09 12.85
N VAL A 119 -1.17 -9.16 12.45
CA VAL A 119 -1.51 -8.89 11.06
C VAL A 119 -1.06 -7.49 10.67
N HIS A 120 -0.76 -7.31 9.40
CA HIS A 120 -0.48 -6.03 8.77
C HIS A 120 -1.62 -5.70 7.82
N VAL A 121 -2.45 -4.73 8.19
CA VAL A 121 -3.59 -4.33 7.38
C VAL A 121 -3.12 -3.27 6.38
N LEU A 122 -3.16 -3.65 5.10
CA LEU A 122 -2.63 -2.86 4.00
C LEU A 122 -3.57 -1.71 3.65
N HIS A 123 -3.00 -0.63 3.08
CA HIS A 123 -3.70 0.44 2.35
C HIS A 123 -5.04 0.87 2.97
N ILE A 124 -5.06 1.18 4.27
CA ILE A 124 -6.26 1.65 4.97
C ILE A 124 -6.76 2.97 4.37
N THR A 125 -8.08 3.07 4.19
CA THR A 125 -8.70 4.21 3.50
C THR A 125 -9.78 4.94 4.30
N THR A 126 -10.26 4.37 5.40
CA THR A 126 -11.41 4.92 6.13
C THR A 126 -11.07 5.42 7.53
N ALA A 127 -11.77 6.46 7.98
CA ALA A 127 -11.68 6.95 9.35
C ALA A 127 -12.10 5.90 10.37
N ASP A 128 -13.12 5.11 10.02
CA ASP A 128 -13.68 4.08 10.89
C ASP A 128 -12.67 2.95 11.13
N GLU A 129 -11.94 2.52 10.10
CA GLU A 129 -10.84 1.56 10.26
C GLU A 129 -9.72 2.14 11.14
N MET A 130 -9.34 3.42 10.94
CA MET A 130 -8.29 4.05 11.77
C MET A 130 -8.69 4.13 13.24
N HIS A 131 -9.95 4.48 13.53
CA HIS A 131 -10.45 4.49 14.91
C HIS A 131 -10.40 3.10 15.55
N PHE A 132 -10.77 2.06 14.81
CA PHE A 132 -10.71 0.69 15.28
C PHE A 132 -9.26 0.22 15.45
N LEU A 133 -8.39 0.45 14.47
CA LEU A 133 -7.00 -0.02 14.49
C LEU A 133 -6.15 0.69 15.54
N ARG A 134 -6.42 1.97 15.85
CA ARG A 134 -5.79 2.70 16.97
C ARG A 134 -5.93 1.97 18.30
N GLN A 135 -7.07 1.28 18.51
CA GLN A 135 -7.36 0.51 19.72
C GLN A 135 -6.87 -0.94 19.67
N ASN A 136 -6.28 -1.36 18.54
CA ASN A 136 -5.88 -2.74 18.28
C ASN A 136 -4.42 -2.87 17.82
N LYS A 137 -3.56 -1.90 18.23
CA LYS A 137 -2.14 -1.85 17.86
C LYS A 137 -1.31 -3.03 18.42
N ASP A 138 -1.80 -3.69 19.44
CA ASP A 138 -1.24 -4.92 20.01
C ASP A 138 -1.36 -6.13 19.05
N THR A 139 -2.30 -6.06 18.11
CA THR A 139 -2.60 -7.15 17.18
C THR A 139 -2.34 -6.77 15.72
N ALA A 140 -2.46 -5.49 15.38
CA ALA A 140 -2.39 -5.04 13.99
C ALA A 140 -1.42 -3.87 13.78
N THR A 141 -0.64 -3.94 12.71
CA THR A 141 0.05 -2.80 12.11
C THR A 141 -0.72 -2.26 10.91
N VAL A 142 -0.51 -0.99 10.59
CA VAL A 142 -1.34 -0.19 9.68
C VAL A 142 -0.51 0.41 8.57
N GLU A 143 -0.98 0.27 7.33
CA GLU A 143 -0.38 0.86 6.15
C GLU A 143 -1.34 1.86 5.49
N VAL A 144 -0.78 2.94 4.92
CA VAL A 144 -1.50 3.88 4.06
C VAL A 144 -0.72 4.14 2.77
N LEU A 145 -1.40 4.67 1.75
CA LEU A 145 -0.79 5.00 0.46
C LEU A 145 -0.75 6.51 0.24
N PRO A 146 0.27 7.03 -0.48
CA PRO A 146 0.29 8.44 -0.89
C PRO A 146 -0.96 8.89 -1.64
N ASN A 147 -1.56 8.01 -2.45
CA ASN A 147 -2.79 8.33 -3.19
C ASN A 147 -3.94 8.71 -2.25
N HIS A 148 -4.17 7.93 -1.19
CA HIS A 148 -5.21 8.21 -0.20
C HIS A 148 -4.89 9.43 0.67
N LEU A 149 -3.61 9.76 0.85
CA LEU A 149 -3.17 10.96 1.58
C LEU A 149 -3.19 12.23 0.71
N THR A 150 -3.16 12.10 -0.61
CA THR A 150 -3.03 13.24 -1.55
C THR A 150 -4.34 13.58 -2.24
N MET A 151 -5.16 12.58 -2.55
CA MET A 151 -6.38 12.72 -3.33
C MET A 151 -7.61 12.38 -2.49
N HIS A 152 -8.77 12.93 -2.86
CA HIS A 152 -10.06 12.58 -2.24
C HIS A 152 -11.19 12.56 -3.27
N ALA A 153 -12.24 11.81 -2.99
CA ALA A 153 -13.47 11.80 -3.77
C ALA A 153 -14.32 13.05 -3.41
N PRO A 154 -15.13 13.56 -4.35
CA PRO A 154 -15.30 13.09 -5.73
C PRO A 154 -14.25 13.66 -6.70
N ASP A 155 -13.41 14.61 -6.27
CA ASP A 155 -12.53 15.43 -7.11
C ASP A 155 -11.54 14.60 -7.92
N CYS A 156 -10.96 13.54 -7.32
CA CYS A 156 -10.02 12.67 -8.02
C CYS A 156 -10.68 11.93 -9.20
N TYR A 157 -11.91 11.47 -9.03
CA TYR A 157 -12.66 10.77 -10.09
C TYR A 157 -13.08 11.74 -11.19
N ALA A 158 -13.50 12.95 -10.84
CA ALA A 158 -13.83 13.99 -11.82
C ALA A 158 -12.61 14.41 -12.66
N LYS A 159 -11.41 14.45 -12.03
CA LYS A 159 -10.17 14.85 -12.71
C LYS A 159 -9.51 13.74 -13.51
N LEU A 160 -9.45 12.54 -12.96
CA LEU A 160 -8.63 11.45 -13.47
C LEU A 160 -9.45 10.32 -14.10
N GLY A 161 -10.77 10.29 -13.90
CA GLY A 161 -11.61 9.20 -14.39
C GLY A 161 -11.16 7.84 -13.85
N THR A 162 -11.07 6.86 -14.73
CA THR A 162 -10.61 5.50 -14.43
C THR A 162 -9.15 5.42 -13.96
N LEU A 163 -8.33 6.44 -14.22
CA LEU A 163 -6.96 6.50 -13.70
C LEU A 163 -6.92 6.64 -12.17
N ALA A 164 -8.02 7.11 -11.53
CA ALA A 164 -8.14 7.14 -10.06
C ALA A 164 -8.71 5.83 -9.48
N GLN A 165 -9.09 4.86 -10.33
CA GLN A 165 -9.67 3.59 -9.88
C GLN A 165 -8.58 2.68 -9.31
N GLN A 166 -8.67 2.42 -8.00
CA GLN A 166 -7.79 1.52 -7.24
C GLN A 166 -8.58 0.84 -6.11
N ASN A 167 -8.06 -0.24 -5.57
CA ASN A 167 -8.66 -1.01 -4.48
C ASN A 167 -7.74 -1.04 -3.25
N PRO A 168 -8.23 -0.60 -2.05
CA PRO A 168 -9.53 0.04 -1.81
C PRO A 168 -9.61 1.43 -2.46
N PRO A 169 -10.84 1.96 -2.65
CA PRO A 169 -11.06 3.23 -3.35
C PRO A 169 -10.49 4.44 -2.60
N ILE A 170 -10.23 5.52 -3.35
CA ILE A 170 -10.01 6.84 -2.78
C ILE A 170 -11.36 7.35 -2.22
N ARG A 171 -11.35 7.79 -0.94
CA ARG A 171 -12.54 8.18 -0.19
C ARG A 171 -12.73 9.69 -0.13
N GLU A 172 -13.84 10.10 0.48
CA GLU A 172 -14.17 11.50 0.74
C GLU A 172 -13.16 12.16 1.69
N LYS A 173 -13.11 13.48 1.65
CA LYS A 173 -12.13 14.33 2.34
C LYS A 173 -11.98 14.04 3.84
N HIS A 174 -13.08 13.78 4.56
CA HIS A 174 -13.03 13.53 6.01
C HIS A 174 -12.27 12.24 6.36
N HIS A 175 -12.29 11.22 5.49
CA HIS A 175 -11.46 10.02 5.64
C HIS A 175 -9.98 10.37 5.47
N GLN A 176 -9.63 11.13 4.43
CA GLN A 176 -8.25 11.60 4.22
C GLN A 176 -7.73 12.39 5.43
N ASP A 177 -8.56 13.25 6.03
CA ASP A 177 -8.20 14.03 7.22
C ASP A 177 -7.87 13.14 8.42
N GLU A 178 -8.62 12.04 8.62
CA GLU A 178 -8.33 11.07 9.67
C GLU A 178 -7.08 10.24 9.36
N LEU A 179 -6.83 9.90 8.09
CA LEU A 179 -5.56 9.25 7.70
C LEU A 179 -4.36 10.12 8.08
N TRP A 180 -4.42 11.44 7.85
CA TRP A 180 -3.37 12.38 8.25
C TRP A 180 -3.21 12.47 9.77
N ARG A 181 -4.30 12.42 10.54
CA ARG A 181 -4.21 12.34 12.01
C ARG A 181 -3.49 11.05 12.43
N ALA A 182 -3.90 9.92 11.86
CA ALA A 182 -3.31 8.61 12.15
C ALA A 182 -1.82 8.51 11.75
N VAL A 183 -1.41 9.19 10.68
CA VAL A 183 0.00 9.36 10.32
C VAL A 183 0.76 10.07 11.43
N ASN A 184 0.23 11.17 11.97
CA ASN A 184 0.94 12.01 12.93
C ASN A 184 0.86 11.52 14.37
N ASP A 185 -0.17 10.77 14.76
CA ASP A 185 -0.31 10.23 16.12
C ASP A 185 0.38 8.86 16.33
N GLY A 186 0.97 8.29 15.27
CA GLY A 186 1.69 7.02 15.34
C GLY A 186 0.83 5.78 15.12
N THR A 187 -0.46 5.92 14.78
CA THR A 187 -1.34 4.79 14.46
C THR A 187 -0.88 4.09 13.17
N VAL A 188 -0.48 4.84 12.14
CA VAL A 188 0.08 4.30 10.90
C VAL A 188 1.53 3.86 11.14
N ASP A 189 1.88 2.67 10.68
CA ASP A 189 3.23 2.10 10.80
C ASP A 189 4.04 2.24 9.52
N ILE A 190 3.40 2.13 8.36
CA ILE A 190 4.06 2.12 7.04
C ILE A 190 3.32 3.01 6.04
N VAL A 191 4.08 3.69 5.19
CA VAL A 191 3.60 4.24 3.92
C VAL A 191 4.19 3.40 2.79
N ALA A 192 3.35 2.80 1.96
CA ALA A 192 3.73 1.98 0.82
C ALA A 192 3.14 2.52 -0.49
N SER A 193 3.58 1.98 -1.62
CA SER A 193 3.14 2.46 -2.94
C SER A 193 1.90 1.76 -3.46
N ASP A 194 1.69 0.51 -3.08
CA ASP A 194 0.73 -0.39 -3.72
C ASP A 194 0.83 -0.29 -5.26
N HIS A 195 2.07 -0.41 -5.76
CA HIS A 195 2.36 -0.27 -7.19
C HIS A 195 1.70 -1.39 -7.98
N ALA A 196 0.51 -1.12 -8.51
CA ALA A 196 -0.31 -2.03 -9.31
C ALA A 196 -0.55 -1.41 -10.71
N PRO A 197 0.48 -1.39 -11.57
CA PRO A 197 0.41 -0.68 -12.85
C PRO A 197 -0.42 -1.44 -13.88
N HIS A 198 -1.25 -0.69 -14.59
CA HIS A 198 -1.96 -1.11 -15.81
C HIS A 198 -1.66 -0.10 -16.91
N THR A 199 -1.69 -0.53 -18.16
CA THR A 199 -1.43 0.39 -19.29
C THR A 199 -2.55 1.43 -19.43
N LEU A 200 -2.26 2.55 -20.10
CA LEU A 200 -3.28 3.55 -20.41
C LEU A 200 -4.41 2.94 -21.28
N GLU A 201 -4.08 2.00 -22.16
CA GLU A 201 -5.06 1.28 -22.97
C GLU A 201 -6.05 0.49 -22.10
N GLU A 202 -5.55 -0.32 -21.15
CA GLU A 202 -6.38 -1.05 -20.18
C GLU A 202 -7.24 -0.10 -19.33
N LYS A 203 -6.68 1.02 -18.91
CA LYS A 203 -7.38 2.03 -18.09
C LYS A 203 -8.39 2.87 -18.89
N SER A 204 -8.32 2.89 -20.24
CA SER A 204 -9.24 3.66 -21.11
C SER A 204 -10.59 3.00 -21.34
N GLY A 205 -10.79 1.80 -20.85
CA GLY A 205 -12.05 1.07 -20.97
C GLY A 205 -13.22 1.73 -20.23
N ILE A 206 -14.38 1.11 -20.31
CA ILE A 206 -15.59 1.58 -19.65
C ILE A 206 -15.67 0.98 -18.26
N TYR A 207 -15.77 1.85 -17.24
CA TYR A 207 -16.04 1.44 -15.87
C TYR A 207 -17.37 0.65 -15.79
N PRO A 208 -17.50 -0.42 -14.99
CA PRO A 208 -16.53 -0.95 -14.01
C PRO A 208 -15.55 -2.00 -14.57
N ASN A 209 -15.52 -2.23 -15.87
CA ASN A 209 -14.71 -3.29 -16.49
C ASN A 209 -13.21 -2.90 -16.63
N THR A 210 -12.83 -1.67 -16.29
CA THR A 210 -11.43 -1.24 -16.23
C THR A 210 -10.73 -1.85 -15.02
N PRO A 211 -9.45 -2.24 -15.14
CA PRO A 211 -8.70 -2.76 -14.00
C PRO A 211 -8.46 -1.70 -12.94
N SER A 212 -8.54 -2.12 -11.66
CA SER A 212 -8.18 -1.27 -10.52
C SER A 212 -6.69 -1.37 -10.23
N GLY A 213 -6.05 -0.24 -9.97
CA GLY A 213 -4.63 -0.14 -9.65
C GLY A 213 -3.98 1.06 -10.32
N THR A 214 -2.93 1.57 -9.69
CA THR A 214 -2.18 2.75 -10.14
C THR A 214 -0.68 2.51 -10.02
N PRO A 215 0.15 3.07 -10.92
CA PRO A 215 1.60 3.12 -10.69
C PRO A 215 1.90 4.10 -9.55
N GLY A 216 2.85 3.74 -8.66
CA GLY A 216 3.12 4.56 -7.48
C GLY A 216 4.56 4.47 -6.95
N VAL A 217 5.34 3.43 -7.30
CA VAL A 217 6.66 3.19 -6.69
C VAL A 217 7.65 4.35 -6.92
N GLN A 218 7.69 4.91 -8.13
CA GLN A 218 8.61 6.00 -8.45
C GLN A 218 8.21 7.33 -7.79
N THR A 219 6.92 7.56 -7.61
CA THR A 219 6.38 8.82 -7.06
C THR A 219 6.18 8.81 -5.55
N LEU A 220 6.27 7.64 -4.90
CA LEU A 220 6.06 7.47 -3.46
C LEU A 220 6.86 8.48 -2.63
N LEU A 221 8.20 8.45 -2.75
CA LEU A 221 9.07 9.30 -1.93
C LEU A 221 8.94 10.79 -2.30
N PRO A 222 8.96 11.22 -3.58
CA PRO A 222 8.74 12.62 -3.95
C PRO A 222 7.42 13.21 -3.43
N ILE A 223 6.32 12.48 -3.50
CA ILE A 223 5.02 12.93 -2.98
C ILE A 223 5.07 13.10 -1.45
N MET A 224 5.68 12.14 -0.74
CA MET A 224 5.77 12.22 0.72
C MET A 224 6.75 13.30 1.20
N LEU A 225 7.86 13.54 0.47
CA LEU A 225 8.76 14.66 0.72
C LEU A 225 8.06 16.00 0.53
N ASN A 226 7.24 16.12 -0.54
CA ASN A 226 6.42 17.31 -0.75
C ASN A 226 5.46 17.56 0.42
N HIS A 227 4.77 16.52 0.91
CA HIS A 227 3.92 16.65 2.08
C HIS A 227 4.69 17.05 3.36
N ALA A 228 5.92 16.55 3.53
CA ALA A 228 6.78 17.00 4.62
C ALA A 228 7.20 18.48 4.46
N SER A 229 7.52 18.91 3.24
CA SER A 229 7.84 20.33 2.95
C SER A 229 6.66 21.29 3.19
N GLU A 230 5.43 20.78 3.05
CA GLU A 230 4.17 21.49 3.36
C GLU A 230 3.82 21.45 4.87
N GLY A 231 4.63 20.76 5.70
CA GLY A 231 4.43 20.64 7.14
C GLY A 231 3.30 19.68 7.54
N LYS A 232 2.85 18.79 6.65
CA LYS A 232 1.81 17.78 6.96
C LYS A 232 2.34 16.66 7.86
N LEU A 233 3.64 16.38 7.80
CA LEU A 233 4.37 15.48 8.71
C LEU A 233 5.82 15.98 8.83
N SER A 234 6.53 15.58 9.91
CA SER A 234 7.96 15.87 10.02
C SER A 234 8.80 14.92 9.16
N TYR A 235 10.06 15.29 8.85
CA TYR A 235 11.00 14.41 8.15
C TYR A 235 11.34 13.18 8.99
N GLU A 236 11.43 13.30 10.32
CA GLU A 236 11.64 12.17 11.22
C GLU A 236 10.48 11.18 11.12
N ARG A 237 9.25 11.70 11.09
CA ARG A 237 8.06 10.84 10.91
C ARG A 237 8.04 10.16 9.53
N LEU A 238 8.49 10.85 8.49
CA LEU A 238 8.65 10.25 7.17
C LEU A 238 9.64 9.08 7.19
N VAL A 239 10.78 9.24 7.87
CA VAL A 239 11.77 8.17 8.04
C VAL A 239 11.17 6.99 8.84
N ASP A 240 10.40 7.27 9.89
CA ASP A 240 9.70 6.20 10.63
C ASP A 240 8.80 5.37 9.71
N LEU A 241 8.01 6.04 8.88
CA LEU A 241 7.01 5.38 8.03
C LEU A 241 7.62 4.60 6.85
N MET A 242 8.75 5.08 6.31
CA MET A 242 9.33 4.51 5.09
C MET A 242 10.58 3.65 5.35
N ALA A 243 11.16 3.72 6.55
CA ALA A 243 12.34 2.94 6.89
C ALA A 243 12.14 2.10 8.17
N TYR A 244 11.92 2.70 9.33
CA TYR A 244 11.80 1.94 10.59
C TYR A 244 10.52 1.09 10.67
N GLY A 245 9.40 1.59 10.16
CA GLY A 245 8.14 0.85 10.11
C GLY A 245 8.25 -0.48 9.36
N PRO A 246 8.71 -0.47 8.09
CA PRO A 246 8.97 -1.71 7.34
C PRO A 246 9.90 -2.69 8.07
N ILE A 247 10.98 -2.19 8.68
CA ILE A 247 11.91 -3.02 9.47
C ILE A 247 11.20 -3.74 10.61
N LYS A 248 10.37 -3.02 11.37
CA LYS A 248 9.62 -3.59 12.51
C LYS A 248 8.60 -4.63 12.05
N VAL A 249 7.82 -4.30 11.03
CA VAL A 249 6.75 -5.17 10.51
C VAL A 249 7.32 -6.44 9.92
N HIS A 250 8.35 -6.35 9.08
CA HIS A 250 8.94 -7.49 8.38
C HIS A 250 10.12 -8.13 9.10
N LYS A 251 10.54 -7.60 10.26
CA LYS A 251 11.68 -8.08 11.07
C LYS A 251 12.98 -8.16 10.24
N ILE A 252 13.22 -7.15 9.40
CA ILE A 252 14.42 -7.05 8.58
C ILE A 252 15.61 -6.76 9.51
N LYS A 253 16.75 -7.38 9.25
CA LYS A 253 17.96 -7.26 10.08
C LYS A 253 18.98 -6.35 9.41
N ASN A 254 19.82 -5.71 10.21
CA ASN A 254 21.01 -4.96 9.81
C ASN A 254 20.74 -3.78 8.86
N LYS A 255 19.54 -3.16 8.92
CA LYS A 255 19.15 -2.00 8.09
C LYS A 255 18.61 -0.84 8.94
N CYS A 256 18.46 0.32 8.33
CA CYS A 256 17.85 1.55 8.88
C CYS A 256 18.52 2.19 10.09
N SER A 257 19.78 1.86 10.39
CA SER A 257 20.54 2.55 11.44
C SER A 257 21.96 2.81 10.97
N ILE A 258 22.47 4.01 11.21
CA ILE A 258 23.85 4.39 10.88
C ILE A 258 24.74 3.97 12.03
N ILE A 259 24.97 2.66 12.13
CA ILE A 259 25.82 2.03 13.15
C ILE A 259 26.73 0.99 12.49
N LYS A 260 27.81 0.67 13.20
CA LYS A 260 28.76 -0.36 12.73
C LYS A 260 28.06 -1.70 12.50
N ASP A 261 28.47 -2.42 11.46
CA ASP A 261 27.99 -3.75 11.05
C ASP A 261 26.56 -3.79 10.46
N TYR A 262 25.95 -2.61 10.19
CA TYR A 262 24.74 -2.50 9.40
C TYR A 262 25.07 -2.24 7.93
N ASP A 263 24.15 -2.64 7.05
CA ASP A 263 24.28 -2.38 5.61
C ASP A 263 24.35 -0.88 5.35
N ALA A 264 25.28 -0.46 4.50
CA ALA A 264 25.45 0.93 4.10
C ALA A 264 24.43 1.27 2.99
N ASP A 265 23.14 1.25 3.36
CA ASP A 265 22.01 1.57 2.47
C ASP A 265 21.48 2.95 2.81
N PHE A 266 21.54 3.87 1.84
CA PHE A 266 21.12 5.25 2.05
C PHE A 266 20.31 5.77 0.87
N THR A 267 19.28 6.56 1.16
CA THR A 267 18.67 7.47 0.21
C THR A 267 19.00 8.89 0.63
N ILE A 268 19.73 9.62 -0.21
CA ILE A 268 20.06 11.03 0.00
C ILE A 268 19.02 11.87 -0.72
N VAL A 269 18.43 12.81 -0.01
CA VAL A 269 17.39 13.70 -0.53
C VAL A 269 17.84 15.16 -0.49
N ASP A 270 17.48 15.93 -1.51
CA ASP A 270 17.50 17.40 -1.45
C ASP A 270 16.08 17.90 -1.10
N PRO A 271 15.85 18.42 0.10
CA PRO A 271 14.52 18.86 0.54
C PRO A 271 14.06 20.16 -0.16
N ASN A 272 14.94 20.84 -0.87
CA ASN A 272 14.66 22.11 -1.55
C ASN A 272 14.51 21.97 -3.07
N LEU A 273 14.96 20.86 -3.64
CA LEU A 273 14.84 20.62 -5.07
C LEU A 273 13.35 20.52 -5.47
N THR A 274 12.95 21.34 -6.43
CA THR A 274 11.61 21.29 -7.01
C THR A 274 11.63 20.54 -8.33
N HIS A 275 10.61 19.71 -8.55
CA HIS A 275 10.48 18.91 -9.75
C HIS A 275 9.01 18.80 -10.18
N THR A 276 8.74 18.82 -11.48
CA THR A 276 7.39 18.54 -12.00
C THR A 276 7.34 17.11 -12.52
N ILE A 277 6.57 16.29 -11.83
CA ILE A 277 6.36 14.88 -12.19
C ILE A 277 5.66 14.81 -13.55
N THR A 278 6.17 13.95 -14.44
CA THR A 278 5.60 13.76 -15.79
C THR A 278 5.41 12.29 -16.12
N ASN A 279 4.47 12.00 -17.01
CA ASN A 279 4.29 10.66 -17.56
C ASN A 279 5.53 10.19 -18.33
N ALA A 280 6.21 11.10 -19.02
CA ALA A 280 7.36 10.80 -19.88
C ALA A 280 8.58 10.26 -19.10
N GLU A 281 8.72 10.60 -17.82
CA GLU A 281 9.84 10.15 -16.97
C GLU A 281 9.56 8.83 -16.24
N GLN A 282 8.35 8.27 -16.36
CA GLN A 282 8.01 7.06 -15.62
C GLN A 282 8.73 5.84 -16.18
N ALA A 283 9.57 5.22 -15.37
CA ALA A 283 10.30 3.99 -15.71
C ALA A 283 9.40 2.76 -15.80
N SER A 284 8.22 2.79 -15.18
CA SER A 284 7.22 1.73 -15.29
C SER A 284 6.76 1.56 -16.73
N LYS A 285 6.62 0.31 -17.20
CA LYS A 285 6.07 0.00 -18.53
C LYS A 285 4.65 0.51 -18.76
N SER A 286 3.92 0.87 -17.70
CA SER A 286 2.61 1.53 -17.82
C SER A 286 2.71 2.94 -18.38
N ALA A 287 3.87 3.59 -18.25
CA ALA A 287 4.22 4.90 -18.80
C ALA A 287 3.28 6.05 -18.41
N TRP A 288 2.72 6.00 -17.19
CA TRP A 288 1.87 7.07 -16.65
C TRP A 288 1.94 7.12 -15.13
N THR A 289 1.45 8.22 -14.55
CA THR A 289 1.27 8.41 -13.10
C THR A 289 0.02 9.26 -12.83
N PRO A 290 -0.71 9.02 -11.71
CA PRO A 290 -1.83 9.88 -11.33
C PRO A 290 -1.40 11.31 -10.92
N TYR A 291 -0.09 11.55 -10.85
CA TYR A 291 0.51 12.83 -10.47
C TYR A 291 1.09 13.63 -11.64
N ASP A 292 0.78 13.25 -12.90
CA ASP A 292 1.25 13.97 -14.09
C ASP A 292 0.97 15.47 -14.00
N GLY A 293 2.00 16.30 -14.26
CA GLY A 293 1.95 17.76 -14.15
C GLY A 293 2.01 18.32 -12.72
N LYS A 294 2.13 17.47 -11.68
CA LYS A 294 2.24 17.95 -10.29
C LYS A 294 3.67 18.37 -9.98
N THR A 295 3.85 19.64 -9.58
CA THR A 295 5.13 20.11 -9.02
C THR A 295 5.22 19.69 -7.55
N VAL A 296 6.36 19.11 -7.18
CA VAL A 296 6.72 18.67 -5.82
C VAL A 296 7.99 19.36 -5.35
N LYS A 297 8.15 19.47 -4.03
CA LYS A 297 9.36 19.95 -3.38
C LYS A 297 9.95 18.83 -2.51
N GLY A 298 11.23 18.57 -2.72
CA GLY A 298 11.97 17.44 -2.12
C GLY A 298 12.09 16.28 -3.10
N MET A 299 13.34 15.92 -3.44
CA MET A 299 13.65 14.84 -4.39
C MET A 299 14.77 13.95 -3.86
N PRO A 300 14.74 12.64 -4.11
CA PRO A 300 15.90 11.79 -3.94
C PRO A 300 16.95 12.15 -5.01
N VAL A 301 18.19 12.36 -4.58
CA VAL A 301 19.31 12.72 -5.47
C VAL A 301 20.37 11.62 -5.55
N MET A 302 20.37 10.67 -4.60
CA MET A 302 21.26 9.52 -4.64
C MET A 302 20.69 8.35 -3.87
N THR A 303 20.88 7.13 -4.41
CA THR A 303 20.59 5.87 -3.71
C THR A 303 21.86 5.04 -3.63
N ILE A 304 22.17 4.57 -2.44
CA ILE A 304 23.35 3.76 -2.14
C ILE A 304 22.85 2.43 -1.55
N ILE A 305 23.34 1.32 -2.09
CA ILE A 305 23.02 -0.04 -1.61
C ILE A 305 24.34 -0.75 -1.27
N ARG A 306 24.51 -1.13 -0.01
CA ARG A 306 25.73 -1.77 0.52
C ARG A 306 27.01 -1.01 0.14
N GLY A 307 26.93 0.32 0.20
CA GLY A 307 28.05 1.22 -0.10
C GLY A 307 28.27 1.52 -1.59
N ASN A 308 27.51 0.89 -2.50
CA ASN A 308 27.56 1.18 -3.93
C ASN A 308 26.48 2.18 -4.33
N ILE A 309 26.86 3.20 -5.05
CA ILE A 309 25.90 4.17 -5.60
C ILE A 309 25.19 3.50 -6.79
N VAL A 310 23.89 3.29 -6.69
CA VAL A 310 23.06 2.66 -7.72
C VAL A 310 22.20 3.66 -8.49
N MET A 311 22.03 4.88 -7.95
CA MET A 311 21.33 5.98 -8.63
C MET A 311 21.94 7.30 -8.22
N ARG A 312 22.10 8.23 -9.16
CA ARG A 312 22.48 9.62 -8.94
C ARG A 312 21.71 10.53 -9.88
N ASP A 313 21.11 11.59 -9.32
CA ASP A 313 20.39 12.64 -10.06
C ASP A 313 19.32 12.10 -11.04
N GLY A 314 18.64 11.00 -10.63
CA GLY A 314 17.59 10.33 -11.41
C GLY A 314 18.09 9.28 -12.41
N GLU A 315 19.39 9.11 -12.57
CA GLU A 315 20.00 8.12 -13.48
C GLU A 315 20.47 6.89 -12.71
N LEU A 316 20.13 5.68 -13.20
CA LEU A 316 20.68 4.43 -12.68
C LEU A 316 22.14 4.30 -13.13
N LEU A 317 22.98 3.78 -12.24
CA LEU A 317 24.40 3.54 -12.46
C LEU A 317 24.66 2.03 -12.50
N ASP A 318 25.54 1.61 -13.43
CA ASP A 318 26.00 0.22 -13.58
C ASP A 318 26.94 -0.23 -12.45
#